data_b54b5a858b84754b446265c9a4e0b944
#
_entry.id   b54b5a858b84754b446265c9a4e0b944
#
_cell.length_a   1.000
_cell.length_b   1.000
_cell.length_c   1.000
_cell.angle_alpha   90.00
_cell.angle_beta   90.00
_cell.angle_gamma   90.00
#
_symmetry.space_group_name_H-M   'P 1'
#
loop_
_entity.id
_entity.type
_entity.pdbx_description
1 polymer ?
#
loop_
_entity_poly.entity_id
_entity_poly.type
_entity_poly.pdbx_seq_one_letter_code
_entity_poly.pdbx_strand_id
1 'polypeptide(L)'
;MLLGALVPVGVLLAVLLGANLRQLRLVRLRASWVVFAALAVQLTLFSSASHVLHIPVSASTAHVATYVGLLAFVVANIRLPGFGIAATGCALNTIVIVANGGRMPVSLASWTATGKAASELTAHGSYNNVVLARHAHLSWLGDVFALPRALPLANSLSVGDLLVLIGVITFVFRASLPAHEGTAGRTRQTLAFGAFRRLVAGRTVSKLGDWLTMTAVVTWLYIETRSSVLVSGFLVLRMGATVLGGIAVTPLLDRFARFRALWFVELLRGGLTLATIPIAALGLHYWVIGAVSLSAALSSATDPSAQSLIPELLPERLVHSGNAVHGVARNIMMVAGTFAGGLAVSQLGISKALLIDVATFFLAALLYRSFASTPPPTCDASGPSRLDVLRALGRQRIVLGLTVSFTVVTTAMAILNASLPAFFDHLGDVHAYGYGLGAIGAGLLCGEALSSCVRRDSVARRSVALAFLACGGAIFVLSDTTIQATAYLFLFLLGAADGTTEVVYDTLFQARLPHRILGGAFALAGAIQRTGMIVGFLVAPALLRLGPEEALVIAGALCLVGALVAGAALVRRDVNASGSYLEAEPALIETGSG
;
A
#
# COMPACT_ATOMS: atom_id res chain seq x y z
N MET A 1 15.71 20.11 13.12
CA MET A 1 15.66 19.27 14.35
C MET A 1 14.98 17.93 14.12
N LEU A 2 14.05 17.79 13.19
CA LEU A 2 13.23 16.60 13.01
C LEU A 2 14.00 15.42 12.42
N LEU A 3 14.90 15.63 11.46
CA LEU A 3 15.76 14.57 10.89
C LEU A 3 16.52 13.81 11.99
N GLY A 4 16.96 14.50 13.04
CA GLY A 4 17.62 13.87 14.18
C GLY A 4 16.72 12.95 15.02
N ALA A 5 15.40 13.18 15.00
CA ALA A 5 14.42 12.35 15.72
C ALA A 5 13.84 11.24 14.83
N LEU A 6 13.64 11.50 13.53
CA LEU A 6 13.08 10.52 12.60
C LEU A 6 14.07 9.39 12.24
N VAL A 7 15.37 9.69 12.18
CA VAL A 7 16.39 8.66 11.92
C VAL A 7 16.40 7.59 13.01
N PRO A 8 16.44 7.91 14.32
CA PRO A 8 16.29 6.90 15.37
C PRO A 8 14.99 6.12 15.31
N VAL A 9 13.86 6.76 14.99
CA VAL A 9 12.57 6.07 14.81
C VAL A 9 12.63 5.11 13.62
N GLY A 10 13.20 5.54 12.49
CA GLY A 10 13.40 4.68 11.33
C GLY A 10 14.31 3.50 11.60
N VAL A 11 15.40 3.71 12.35
CA VAL A 11 16.31 2.65 12.79
C VAL A 11 15.62 1.71 13.76
N LEU A 12 14.85 2.23 14.73
CA LEU A 12 14.08 1.42 15.69
C LEU A 12 13.05 0.56 14.96
N LEU A 13 12.29 1.13 14.03
CA LEU A 13 11.36 0.38 13.18
C LEU A 13 12.08 -0.70 12.37
N ALA A 14 13.22 -0.38 11.77
CA ALA A 14 14.02 -1.34 11.04
C ALA A 14 14.47 -2.51 11.93
N VAL A 15 14.89 -2.23 13.16
CA VAL A 15 15.30 -3.25 14.16
C VAL A 15 14.11 -4.10 14.59
N LEU A 16 12.97 -3.48 14.87
CA LEU A 16 11.73 -4.19 15.24
C LEU A 16 11.27 -5.12 14.10
N LEU A 17 11.50 -4.72 12.85
CA LEU A 17 11.23 -5.51 11.66
C LEU A 17 12.36 -6.52 11.32
N GLY A 18 13.39 -6.64 12.14
CA GLY A 18 14.41 -7.69 12.06
C GLY A 18 15.71 -7.32 11.34
N ALA A 19 15.96 -6.04 11.12
CA ALA A 19 17.24 -5.60 10.56
C ALA A 19 18.42 -6.00 11.48
N ASN A 20 19.43 -6.61 10.90
CA ASN A 20 20.64 -6.97 11.64
C ASN A 20 21.65 -5.81 11.63
N LEU A 21 21.62 -4.97 12.66
CA LEU A 21 22.50 -3.79 12.77
C LEU A 21 24.00 -4.13 12.72
N ARG A 22 24.38 -5.39 12.99
CA ARG A 22 25.81 -5.79 12.88
C ARG A 22 26.33 -5.71 11.46
N GLN A 23 25.47 -5.90 10.45
CA GLN A 23 25.86 -5.78 9.05
C GLN A 23 26.04 -4.31 8.61
N LEU A 24 25.36 -3.37 9.25
CA LEU A 24 25.56 -1.93 9.00
C LEU A 24 26.99 -1.46 9.30
N ARG A 25 27.70 -2.14 10.23
CA ARG A 25 29.11 -1.84 10.52
C ARG A 25 30.04 -2.09 9.35
N LEU A 26 29.62 -2.91 8.39
CA LEU A 26 30.40 -3.22 7.19
C LEU A 26 30.20 -2.17 6.09
N VAL A 27 29.19 -1.32 6.20
CA VAL A 27 28.91 -0.27 5.21
C VAL A 27 29.76 0.96 5.52
N ARG A 28 30.61 1.33 4.57
CA ARG A 28 31.44 2.55 4.65
C ARG A 28 30.65 3.71 4.03
N LEU A 29 30.20 4.65 4.87
CA LEU A 29 29.61 5.91 4.43
C LEU A 29 30.73 6.93 4.14
N ARG A 30 30.67 7.55 2.95
CA ARG A 30 31.60 8.62 2.58
C ARG A 30 31.16 9.92 3.25
N ALA A 31 32.09 10.67 3.80
CA ALA A 31 31.87 11.99 4.40
C ALA A 31 30.79 12.01 5.51
N SER A 32 30.66 10.95 6.32
CA SER A 32 29.68 10.86 7.39
C SER A 32 29.77 12.00 8.43
N TRP A 33 30.94 12.59 8.60
CA TRP A 33 31.17 13.74 9.48
C TRP A 33 30.30 14.96 9.12
N VAL A 34 29.91 15.11 7.82
CA VAL A 34 29.05 16.20 7.35
C VAL A 34 27.70 16.18 8.05
N VAL A 35 27.13 14.98 8.30
CA VAL A 35 25.84 14.83 8.99
C VAL A 35 25.94 15.34 10.42
N PHE A 36 27.01 14.98 11.13
CA PHE A 36 27.25 15.43 12.51
C PHE A 36 27.54 16.92 12.57
N ALA A 37 28.32 17.45 11.61
CA ALA A 37 28.60 18.88 11.52
C ALA A 37 27.31 19.69 11.23
N ALA A 38 26.50 19.24 10.27
CA ALA A 38 25.21 19.86 9.97
C ALA A 38 24.27 19.86 11.17
N LEU A 39 24.19 18.73 11.89
CA LEU A 39 23.39 18.60 13.09
C LEU A 39 23.87 19.56 14.21
N ALA A 40 25.18 19.61 14.45
CA ALA A 40 25.77 20.51 15.44
C ALA A 40 25.48 21.99 15.13
N VAL A 41 25.63 22.38 13.85
CA VAL A 41 25.30 23.75 13.40
C VAL A 41 23.82 24.05 13.59
N GLN A 42 22.93 23.14 13.22
CA GLN A 42 21.48 23.35 13.40
C GLN A 42 21.08 23.42 14.88
N LEU A 43 21.64 22.56 15.73
CA LEU A 43 21.39 22.60 17.18
C LEU A 43 21.84 23.92 17.80
N THR A 44 23.03 24.42 17.42
CA THR A 44 23.51 25.71 17.92
C THR A 44 22.71 26.90 17.42
N LEU A 45 22.36 26.93 16.14
CA LEU A 45 21.63 28.06 15.54
C LEU A 45 20.17 28.20 16.04
N PHE A 46 19.51 27.08 16.28
CA PHE A 46 18.07 27.06 16.60
C PHE A 46 17.76 26.68 18.06
N SER A 47 18.77 26.65 18.91
CA SER A 47 18.63 26.52 20.37
C SER A 47 18.79 27.88 21.08
N SER A 48 18.43 27.92 22.35
CA SER A 48 18.64 29.11 23.21
C SER A 48 20.12 29.53 23.29
N ALA A 49 21.05 28.65 22.94
CA ALA A 49 22.49 28.93 22.88
C ALA A 49 22.86 29.94 21.78
N SER A 50 22.04 30.12 20.74
CA SER A 50 22.27 31.09 19.67
C SER A 50 22.30 32.53 20.17
N HIS A 51 21.57 32.85 21.24
CA HIS A 51 21.57 34.19 21.87
C HIS A 51 22.86 34.48 22.67
N VAL A 52 23.59 33.44 23.06
CA VAL A 52 24.83 33.52 23.85
C VAL A 52 26.07 33.55 22.93
N LEU A 53 26.03 32.83 21.84
CA LEU A 53 27.10 32.76 20.85
C LEU A 53 26.83 33.76 19.73
N HIS A 54 27.51 34.91 19.75
CA HIS A 54 27.48 35.91 18.68
C HIS A 54 28.13 35.31 17.41
N ILE A 55 27.36 34.52 16.65
CA ILE A 55 27.84 33.88 15.42
C ILE A 55 27.77 34.92 14.28
N PRO A 56 28.88 35.24 13.61
CA PRO A 56 28.93 36.27 12.57
C PRO A 56 28.23 35.88 11.25
N VAL A 57 27.69 34.67 11.14
CA VAL A 57 27.00 34.16 9.95
C VAL A 57 25.49 34.25 10.14
N SER A 58 24.78 34.73 9.12
CA SER A 58 23.31 34.79 9.21
C SER A 58 22.75 33.37 9.38
N ALA A 59 21.77 33.22 10.29
CA ALA A 59 21.13 31.93 10.53
C ALA A 59 20.57 31.30 9.26
N SER A 60 20.05 32.12 8.33
CA SER A 60 19.53 31.66 7.03
C SER A 60 20.63 31.09 6.13
N THR A 61 21.79 31.75 6.04
CA THR A 61 22.92 31.26 5.24
C THR A 61 23.45 29.95 5.80
N ALA A 62 23.61 29.86 7.12
CA ALA A 62 24.06 28.64 7.77
C ALA A 62 23.05 27.48 7.60
N HIS A 63 21.75 27.78 7.63
CA HIS A 63 20.69 26.81 7.39
C HIS A 63 20.77 26.25 5.96
N VAL A 64 20.91 27.12 4.94
CA VAL A 64 21.11 26.69 3.55
C VAL A 64 22.38 25.84 3.42
N ALA A 65 23.50 26.28 4.01
CA ALA A 65 24.77 25.54 3.95
C ALA A 65 24.66 24.13 4.55
N THR A 66 23.91 23.95 5.65
CA THR A 66 23.69 22.62 6.23
C THR A 66 22.90 21.70 5.30
N TYR A 67 21.86 22.20 4.62
CA TYR A 67 21.07 21.40 3.67
C TYR A 67 21.86 21.06 2.40
N VAL A 68 22.65 22.01 1.88
CA VAL A 68 23.57 21.74 0.75
C VAL A 68 24.62 20.69 1.14
N GLY A 69 25.16 20.77 2.35
CA GLY A 69 26.08 19.77 2.88
C GLY A 69 25.43 18.38 3.00
N LEU A 70 24.21 18.31 3.55
CA LEU A 70 23.45 17.06 3.64
C LEU A 70 23.13 16.48 2.26
N LEU A 71 22.76 17.32 1.29
CA LEU A 71 22.53 16.90 -0.09
C LEU A 71 23.82 16.34 -0.72
N ALA A 72 24.94 17.03 -0.54
CA ALA A 72 26.25 16.55 -1.02
C ALA A 72 26.63 15.20 -0.39
N PHE A 73 26.38 15.02 0.93
CA PHE A 73 26.60 13.74 1.61
C PHE A 73 25.74 12.62 1.00
N VAL A 74 24.43 12.86 0.78
CA VAL A 74 23.53 11.82 0.26
C VAL A 74 23.89 11.50 -1.20
N VAL A 75 24.25 12.48 -2.02
CA VAL A 75 24.71 12.29 -3.39
C VAL A 75 26.03 11.52 -3.45
N ALA A 76 27.00 11.80 -2.55
CA ALA A 76 28.25 11.06 -2.47
C ALA A 76 28.05 9.56 -2.15
N ASN A 77 26.92 9.22 -1.55
CA ASN A 77 26.53 7.86 -1.18
C ASN A 77 25.37 7.29 -2.03
N ILE A 78 25.01 7.91 -3.15
CA ILE A 78 23.80 7.62 -3.96
C ILE A 78 23.74 6.17 -4.46
N ARG A 79 24.89 5.49 -4.56
CA ARG A 79 24.97 4.06 -4.95
C ARG A 79 24.46 3.12 -3.86
N LEU A 80 24.33 3.59 -2.63
CA LEU A 80 23.78 2.79 -1.54
C LEU A 80 22.25 2.72 -1.66
N PRO A 81 21.63 1.58 -1.33
CA PRO A 81 20.17 1.44 -1.41
C PRO A 81 19.49 2.47 -0.49
N GLY A 82 18.43 3.10 -0.99
CA GLY A 82 17.70 4.14 -0.25
C GLY A 82 18.27 5.55 -0.36
N PHE A 83 19.57 5.71 -0.67
CA PHE A 83 20.19 7.04 -0.78
C PHE A 83 19.66 7.86 -1.96
N GLY A 84 19.21 7.23 -3.05
CA GLY A 84 18.54 7.93 -4.14
C GLY A 84 17.23 8.59 -3.70
N ILE A 85 16.41 7.88 -2.91
CA ILE A 85 15.17 8.42 -2.34
C ILE A 85 15.48 9.56 -1.36
N ALA A 86 16.46 9.36 -0.47
CA ALA A 86 16.89 10.39 0.48
C ALA A 86 17.47 11.63 -0.25
N ALA A 87 18.21 11.44 -1.36
CA ALA A 87 18.73 12.54 -2.17
C ALA A 87 17.62 13.39 -2.78
N THR A 88 16.55 12.76 -3.29
CA THR A 88 15.37 13.46 -3.78
C THR A 88 14.73 14.28 -2.67
N GLY A 89 14.55 13.72 -1.48
CA GLY A 89 13.99 14.44 -0.33
C GLY A 89 14.86 15.61 0.12
N CYS A 90 16.18 15.41 0.25
CA CYS A 90 17.11 16.48 0.57
C CYS A 90 17.15 17.59 -0.50
N ALA A 91 17.07 17.22 -1.79
CA ALA A 91 17.04 18.18 -2.89
C ALA A 91 15.77 19.04 -2.84
N LEU A 92 14.59 18.43 -2.65
CA LEU A 92 13.33 19.17 -2.51
C LEU A 92 13.39 20.15 -1.36
N ASN A 93 13.82 19.73 -0.17
CA ASN A 93 13.96 20.62 0.99
C ASN A 93 14.98 21.73 0.71
N THR A 94 16.13 21.42 0.11
CA THR A 94 17.14 22.43 -0.24
C THR A 94 16.56 23.48 -1.20
N ILE A 95 15.86 23.06 -2.26
CA ILE A 95 15.24 23.97 -3.23
C ILE A 95 14.24 24.91 -2.54
N VAL A 96 13.36 24.35 -1.71
CA VAL A 96 12.35 25.13 -1.00
C VAL A 96 12.99 26.13 -0.04
N ILE A 97 13.96 25.70 0.76
CA ILE A 97 14.66 26.57 1.73
C ILE A 97 15.42 27.68 1.01
N VAL A 98 16.12 27.39 -0.09
CA VAL A 98 16.83 28.38 -0.90
C VAL A 98 15.84 29.39 -1.51
N ALA A 99 14.73 28.91 -2.09
CA ALA A 99 13.71 29.75 -2.71
C ALA A 99 13.05 30.73 -1.71
N ASN A 100 13.10 30.43 -0.40
CA ASN A 100 12.52 31.22 0.67
C ASN A 100 13.58 31.89 1.58
N GLY A 101 14.75 32.19 1.04
CA GLY A 101 15.78 32.94 1.76
C GLY A 101 16.30 32.24 3.02
N GLY A 102 16.41 30.91 2.98
CA GLY A 102 16.92 30.09 4.08
C GLY A 102 15.86 29.67 5.10
N ARG A 103 14.58 29.82 4.80
CA ARG A 103 13.46 29.45 5.69
C ARG A 103 12.57 28.40 5.08
N MET A 104 12.05 27.49 5.90
CA MET A 104 11.12 26.46 5.47
C MET A 104 9.68 26.99 5.52
N PRO A 105 8.89 26.91 4.43
CA PRO A 105 7.47 27.24 4.49
C PRO A 105 6.71 26.29 5.43
N VAL A 106 5.84 26.83 6.27
CA VAL A 106 4.96 26.06 7.15
C VAL A 106 3.52 26.52 7.00
N SER A 107 2.57 25.60 6.93
CA SER A 107 1.15 25.94 6.94
C SER A 107 0.71 26.31 8.36
N LEU A 108 -0.17 27.32 8.50
CA LEU A 108 -0.67 27.74 9.81
C LEU A 108 -1.40 26.58 10.50
N ALA A 109 -2.16 25.80 9.73
CA ALA A 109 -2.87 24.62 10.24
C ALA A 109 -1.89 23.56 10.78
N SER A 110 -0.82 23.25 10.04
CA SER A 110 0.22 22.33 10.50
C SER A 110 0.93 22.84 11.76
N TRP A 111 1.24 24.15 11.82
CA TRP A 111 1.87 24.77 12.97
C TRP A 111 1.03 24.65 14.24
N THR A 112 -0.25 25.03 14.18
CA THR A 112 -1.16 25.00 15.33
C THR A 112 -1.51 23.56 15.78
N ALA A 113 -1.62 22.62 14.85
CA ALA A 113 -1.87 21.22 15.19
C ALA A 113 -0.73 20.58 16.01
N THR A 114 0.49 21.12 15.90
CA THR A 114 1.61 20.70 16.77
C THR A 114 1.57 21.28 18.17
N GLY A 115 0.56 22.09 18.50
CA GLY A 115 0.38 22.75 19.79
C GLY A 115 1.13 24.07 19.95
N LYS A 116 1.69 24.64 18.86
CA LYS A 116 2.37 25.94 18.86
C LYS A 116 1.36 27.06 18.69
N ALA A 117 1.62 28.21 19.30
CA ALA A 117 0.71 29.35 19.21
C ALA A 117 0.72 29.97 17.80
N ALA A 118 -0.47 30.24 17.26
CA ALA A 118 -0.61 30.88 15.95
C ALA A 118 0.04 32.26 15.93
N SER A 119 -0.03 33.03 17.04
CA SER A 119 0.54 34.35 17.21
C SER A 119 2.05 34.40 16.97
N GLU A 120 2.79 33.34 17.32
CA GLU A 120 4.24 33.27 17.12
C GLU A 120 4.62 33.36 15.63
N LEU A 121 3.81 32.78 14.76
CA LEU A 121 4.06 32.74 13.32
C LEU A 121 3.38 33.91 12.59
N THR A 122 2.17 34.32 13.02
CA THR A 122 1.36 35.30 12.30
C THR A 122 1.79 36.74 12.56
N ALA A 123 2.37 37.05 13.73
CA ALA A 123 2.79 38.40 14.10
C ALA A 123 3.79 39.03 13.11
N HIS A 124 4.74 38.20 12.60
CA HIS A 124 5.81 38.66 11.70
C HIS A 124 5.84 37.91 10.38
N GLY A 125 4.88 36.99 10.13
CA GLY A 125 4.85 36.09 8.96
C GLY A 125 5.99 35.05 8.93
N SER A 126 6.88 35.03 9.94
CA SER A 126 7.99 34.10 10.08
C SER A 126 8.42 33.93 11.54
N TYR A 127 8.93 32.76 11.88
CA TYR A 127 9.47 32.47 13.20
C TYR A 127 10.69 31.55 13.04
N ASN A 128 11.85 31.96 13.59
CA ASN A 128 13.12 31.25 13.43
C ASN A 128 13.42 30.88 11.96
N ASN A 129 13.50 29.57 11.68
CA ASN A 129 13.81 29.01 10.37
C ASN A 129 12.57 28.69 9.52
N VAL A 130 11.39 29.13 9.93
CA VAL A 130 10.14 28.90 9.18
C VAL A 130 9.52 30.21 8.72
N VAL A 131 8.76 30.15 7.62
CA VAL A 131 7.99 31.25 7.06
C VAL A 131 6.56 30.80 6.82
N LEU A 132 5.59 31.70 7.02
CA LEU A 132 4.19 31.37 6.78
C LEU A 132 3.95 31.05 5.30
N ALA A 133 3.30 29.90 5.03
CA ALA A 133 3.12 29.35 3.67
C ALA A 133 2.50 30.33 2.66
N ARG A 134 1.57 31.20 3.11
CA ARG A 134 0.94 32.25 2.26
C ARG A 134 1.90 33.32 1.73
N HIS A 135 3.08 33.43 2.34
CA HIS A 135 4.13 34.42 1.96
C HIS A 135 5.35 33.73 1.33
N ALA A 136 5.26 32.43 1.01
CA ALA A 136 6.38 31.59 0.61
C ALA A 136 6.21 31.02 -0.79
N HIS A 137 7.33 30.82 -1.47
CA HIS A 137 7.39 30.09 -2.73
C HIS A 137 7.37 28.57 -2.47
N LEU A 138 6.79 27.78 -3.40
CA LEU A 138 6.72 26.30 -3.32
C LEU A 138 6.16 25.80 -1.98
N SER A 139 5.19 26.49 -1.41
CA SER A 139 4.64 26.23 -0.07
C SER A 139 4.07 24.82 0.09
N TRP A 140 3.61 24.19 -0.98
CA TRP A 140 3.11 22.80 -1.00
C TRP A 140 4.19 21.74 -0.75
N LEU A 141 5.47 22.07 -0.96
CA LEU A 141 6.62 21.22 -0.62
C LEU A 141 7.15 21.48 0.80
N GLY A 142 6.63 22.49 1.48
CA GLY A 142 7.04 22.86 2.83
C GLY A 142 6.47 21.94 3.91
N ASP A 143 6.48 22.43 5.15
CA ASP A 143 6.01 21.74 6.35
C ASP A 143 4.46 21.74 6.41
N VAL A 144 3.84 20.89 5.59
CA VAL A 144 2.37 20.80 5.43
C VAL A 144 1.74 19.64 6.22
N PHE A 145 2.53 18.62 6.59
CA PHE A 145 2.07 17.53 7.42
C PHE A 145 2.26 17.85 8.89
N ALA A 146 1.28 17.57 9.73
CA ALA A 146 1.40 17.72 11.16
C ALA A 146 1.49 16.37 11.88
N LEU A 147 2.47 16.22 12.78
CA LEU A 147 2.40 15.24 13.84
C LEU A 147 1.67 15.89 15.01
N PRO A 148 0.43 15.46 15.36
CA PRO A 148 -0.39 16.09 16.36
C PRO A 148 0.27 16.14 17.74
N ARG A 149 -0.14 17.11 18.59
CA ARG A 149 0.36 17.25 19.95
C ARG A 149 0.21 15.98 20.81
N ALA A 150 -0.77 15.14 20.51
CA ALA A 150 -1.00 13.88 21.22
C ALA A 150 0.13 12.85 20.98
N LEU A 151 0.94 13.01 19.93
CA LEU A 151 2.04 12.09 19.62
C LEU A 151 3.37 12.60 20.21
N PRO A 152 4.25 11.69 20.66
CA PRO A 152 5.61 12.07 21.01
C PRO A 152 6.32 12.67 19.77
N LEU A 153 7.10 13.74 19.97
CA LEU A 153 7.79 14.46 18.91
C LEU A 153 6.87 15.27 17.97
N ALA A 154 5.74 15.78 18.49
CA ALA A 154 4.84 16.65 17.74
C ALA A 154 5.60 17.73 16.97
N ASN A 155 5.48 17.75 15.64
CA ASN A 155 6.16 18.71 14.76
C ASN A 155 5.53 18.75 13.36
N SER A 156 5.88 19.78 12.59
CA SER A 156 5.52 19.85 11.18
C SER A 156 6.58 19.16 10.32
N LEU A 157 6.14 18.50 9.26
CA LEU A 157 6.95 17.72 8.33
C LEU A 157 6.71 18.20 6.89
N SER A 158 7.75 18.16 6.09
CA SER A 158 7.70 18.38 4.65
C SER A 158 7.60 17.07 3.86
N VAL A 159 7.25 17.17 2.57
CA VAL A 159 7.37 16.04 1.62
C VAL A 159 8.80 15.51 1.57
N GLY A 160 9.80 16.42 1.58
CA GLY A 160 11.20 16.06 1.57
C GLY A 160 11.62 15.26 2.80
N ASP A 161 11.11 15.62 3.99
CA ASP A 161 11.40 14.88 5.24
C ASP A 161 10.88 13.44 5.18
N LEU A 162 9.68 13.24 4.62
CA LEU A 162 9.12 11.90 4.43
C LEU A 162 9.97 11.05 3.48
N LEU A 163 10.44 11.63 2.38
CA LEU A 163 11.33 10.94 1.45
C LEU A 163 12.67 10.59 2.09
N VAL A 164 13.24 11.48 2.89
CA VAL A 164 14.47 11.20 3.65
C VAL A 164 14.23 10.04 4.61
N LEU A 165 13.13 10.05 5.36
CA LEU A 165 12.77 8.96 6.28
C LEU A 165 12.65 7.62 5.56
N ILE A 166 11.90 7.57 4.44
CA ILE A 166 11.75 6.37 3.61
C ILE A 166 13.12 5.90 3.09
N GLY A 167 13.95 6.82 2.65
CA GLY A 167 15.30 6.52 2.18
C GLY A 167 16.18 5.90 3.25
N VAL A 168 16.16 6.44 4.48
CA VAL A 168 16.89 5.91 5.63
C VAL A 168 16.38 4.52 6.02
N ILE A 169 15.08 4.33 6.12
CA ILE A 169 14.48 3.01 6.41
C ILE A 169 14.93 2.00 5.35
N THR A 170 14.80 2.36 4.06
CA THR A 170 15.22 1.49 2.94
C THR A 170 16.71 1.15 3.03
N PHE A 171 17.56 2.13 3.37
CA PHE A 171 19.00 1.91 3.55
C PHE A 171 19.27 0.91 4.68
N VAL A 172 18.72 1.16 5.86
CA VAL A 172 18.94 0.30 7.04
C VAL A 172 18.51 -1.14 6.74
N PHE A 173 17.34 -1.32 6.10
CA PHE A 173 16.86 -2.64 5.72
C PHE A 173 17.75 -3.32 4.68
N ARG A 174 18.02 -2.65 3.56
CA ARG A 174 18.79 -3.23 2.45
C ARG A 174 20.24 -3.51 2.84
N ALA A 175 20.84 -2.62 3.62
CA ALA A 175 22.20 -2.81 4.12
C ALA A 175 22.31 -3.90 5.19
N SER A 176 21.20 -4.29 5.82
CA SER A 176 21.11 -5.39 6.79
C SER A 176 20.93 -6.76 6.13
N LEU A 177 20.75 -6.81 4.80
CA LEU A 177 20.56 -8.05 4.04
C LEU A 177 21.86 -8.47 3.36
N PRO A 178 22.16 -9.80 3.32
CA PRO A 178 23.26 -10.29 2.49
C PRO A 178 22.97 -9.94 1.02
N ALA A 179 24.00 -9.48 0.31
CA ALA A 179 23.91 -9.11 -1.10
C ALA A 179 23.39 -10.30 -1.94
N HIS A 180 22.20 -10.17 -2.50
CA HIS A 180 21.70 -11.11 -3.48
C HIS A 180 21.99 -10.54 -4.87
N GLU A 181 23.05 -11.03 -5.45
CA GLU A 181 23.32 -10.88 -6.87
C GLU A 181 22.22 -11.62 -7.66
N GLY A 182 21.52 -10.91 -8.53
CA GLY A 182 20.70 -11.55 -9.56
C GLY A 182 19.23 -11.13 -9.71
N THR A 183 18.63 -10.35 -8.78
CA THR A 183 17.18 -10.01 -8.90
C THR A 183 16.88 -9.17 -10.14
N ALA A 184 17.65 -8.12 -10.39
CA ALA A 184 17.50 -7.25 -11.56
C ALA A 184 17.77 -8.00 -12.88
N GLY A 185 18.76 -8.90 -12.90
CA GLY A 185 19.06 -9.75 -14.05
C GLY A 185 17.92 -10.71 -14.36
N ARG A 186 17.32 -11.34 -13.33
CA ARG A 186 16.19 -12.25 -13.50
C ARG A 186 14.93 -11.52 -14.00
N THR A 187 14.63 -10.35 -13.45
CA THR A 187 13.51 -9.51 -13.92
C THR A 187 13.66 -9.14 -15.40
N ARG A 188 14.86 -8.74 -15.82
CA ARG A 188 15.16 -8.43 -17.22
C ARG A 188 15.02 -9.66 -18.13
N GLN A 189 15.51 -10.82 -17.67
CA GLN A 189 15.32 -12.09 -18.39
C GLN A 189 13.84 -12.46 -18.51
N THR A 190 13.05 -12.32 -17.44
CA THR A 190 11.62 -12.59 -17.44
C THR A 190 10.87 -11.70 -18.44
N LEU A 191 11.18 -10.41 -18.47
CA LEU A 191 10.56 -9.45 -19.39
C LEU A 191 11.04 -9.61 -20.85
N ALA A 192 12.09 -10.37 -21.11
CA ALA A 192 12.53 -10.70 -22.48
C ALA A 192 11.53 -11.66 -23.18
N PHE A 193 10.77 -12.46 -22.41
CA PHE A 193 9.74 -13.33 -22.98
C PHE A 193 8.54 -12.52 -23.48
N GLY A 194 8.39 -12.42 -24.81
CA GLY A 194 7.39 -11.55 -25.45
C GLY A 194 5.95 -11.91 -25.06
N ALA A 195 5.63 -13.20 -24.91
CA ALA A 195 4.32 -13.67 -24.47
C ALA A 195 4.00 -13.22 -23.02
N PHE A 196 4.93 -13.45 -22.10
CA PHE A 196 4.79 -13.02 -20.72
C PHE A 196 4.66 -11.49 -20.60
N ARG A 197 5.50 -10.74 -21.32
CA ARG A 197 5.43 -9.26 -21.32
C ARG A 197 4.06 -8.74 -21.76
N ARG A 198 3.44 -9.34 -22.81
CA ARG A 198 2.11 -8.93 -23.28
C ARG A 198 1.02 -9.32 -22.28
N LEU A 199 1.12 -10.49 -21.65
CA LEU A 199 0.20 -10.90 -20.59
C LEU A 199 0.22 -9.88 -19.44
N VAL A 200 1.41 -9.57 -18.94
CA VAL A 200 1.57 -8.60 -17.83
C VAL A 200 1.09 -7.21 -18.26
N ALA A 201 1.46 -6.73 -19.45
CA ALA A 201 1.02 -5.43 -19.95
C ALA A 201 -0.50 -5.34 -20.06
N GLY A 202 -1.17 -6.36 -20.64
CA GLY A 202 -2.63 -6.40 -20.73
C GLY A 202 -3.31 -6.40 -19.37
N ARG A 203 -2.81 -7.22 -18.42
CA ARG A 203 -3.34 -7.24 -17.05
C ARG A 203 -3.12 -5.91 -16.33
N THR A 204 -1.94 -5.32 -16.49
CA THR A 204 -1.57 -4.02 -15.90
C THR A 204 -2.54 -2.92 -16.36
N VAL A 205 -2.78 -2.83 -17.67
CA VAL A 205 -3.69 -1.83 -18.25
C VAL A 205 -5.14 -2.06 -17.81
N SER A 206 -5.62 -3.31 -17.84
CA SER A 206 -6.97 -3.65 -17.38
C SER A 206 -7.17 -3.34 -15.89
N LYS A 207 -6.16 -3.62 -15.03
CA LYS A 207 -6.23 -3.30 -13.60
C LYS A 207 -6.19 -1.81 -13.31
N LEU A 208 -5.47 -1.03 -14.11
CA LEU A 208 -5.53 0.43 -14.04
C LEU A 208 -6.97 0.93 -14.20
N GLY A 209 -7.68 0.44 -15.23
CA GLY A 209 -9.08 0.77 -15.49
C GLY A 209 -10.01 0.33 -14.34
N ASP A 210 -9.83 -0.90 -13.82
CA ASP A 210 -10.61 -1.43 -12.68
C ASP A 210 -10.58 -0.50 -11.46
N TRP A 211 -9.39 -0.03 -11.07
CA TRP A 211 -9.20 0.84 -9.92
C TRP A 211 -9.63 2.28 -10.20
N LEU A 212 -9.39 2.77 -11.43
CA LEU A 212 -9.86 4.08 -11.88
C LEU A 212 -11.39 4.16 -11.80
N THR A 213 -12.09 3.20 -12.42
CA THR A 213 -13.56 3.17 -12.42
C THR A 213 -14.13 2.96 -11.02
N MET A 214 -13.53 2.10 -10.20
CA MET A 214 -13.97 1.92 -8.81
C MET A 214 -13.95 3.26 -8.05
N THR A 215 -12.83 3.98 -8.07
CA THR A 215 -12.68 5.25 -7.37
C THR A 215 -13.58 6.33 -7.98
N ALA A 216 -13.66 6.39 -9.32
CA ALA A 216 -14.50 7.32 -10.04
C ALA A 216 -15.99 7.16 -9.67
N VAL A 217 -16.50 5.93 -9.66
CA VAL A 217 -17.90 5.65 -9.34
C VAL A 217 -18.21 5.95 -7.88
N VAL A 218 -17.34 5.58 -6.93
CA VAL A 218 -17.53 5.91 -5.51
C VAL A 218 -17.60 7.43 -5.30
N THR A 219 -16.63 8.16 -5.87
CA THR A 219 -16.59 9.63 -5.78
C THR A 219 -17.84 10.26 -6.39
N TRP A 220 -18.19 9.86 -7.61
CA TRP A 220 -19.37 10.36 -8.31
C TRP A 220 -20.67 10.08 -7.57
N LEU A 221 -20.89 8.83 -7.11
CA LEU A 221 -22.08 8.47 -6.34
C LEU A 221 -22.22 9.32 -5.07
N TYR A 222 -21.12 9.53 -4.36
CA TYR A 222 -21.16 10.34 -3.15
C TYR A 222 -21.44 11.82 -3.43
N ILE A 223 -20.82 12.39 -4.48
CA ILE A 223 -21.05 13.79 -4.90
C ILE A 223 -22.51 14.01 -5.29
N GLU A 224 -23.06 13.13 -6.14
CA GLU A 224 -24.42 13.27 -6.67
C GLU A 224 -25.51 13.00 -5.62
N THR A 225 -25.29 12.02 -4.76
CA THR A 225 -26.36 11.52 -3.88
C THR A 225 -26.18 11.88 -2.41
N ARG A 226 -24.98 12.27 -2.00
CA ARG A 226 -24.61 12.48 -0.59
C ARG A 226 -24.97 11.28 0.30
N SER A 227 -25.10 10.09 -0.29
CA SER A 227 -25.58 8.87 0.36
C SER A 227 -24.46 7.85 0.57
N SER A 228 -24.01 7.74 1.80
CA SER A 228 -23.09 6.67 2.22
C SER A 228 -23.72 5.27 2.08
N VAL A 229 -25.05 5.18 2.12
CA VAL A 229 -25.78 3.92 1.90
C VAL A 229 -25.59 3.43 0.47
N LEU A 230 -25.72 4.32 -0.54
CA LEU A 230 -25.52 3.96 -1.94
C LEU A 230 -24.06 3.60 -2.23
N VAL A 231 -23.10 4.33 -1.68
CA VAL A 231 -21.67 4.02 -1.78
C VAL A 231 -21.37 2.64 -1.20
N SER A 232 -21.82 2.37 0.03
CA SER A 232 -21.63 1.07 0.68
C SER A 232 -22.36 -0.05 -0.07
N GLY A 233 -23.58 0.21 -0.55
CA GLY A 233 -24.35 -0.73 -1.37
C GLY A 233 -23.63 -1.10 -2.66
N PHE A 234 -23.02 -0.12 -3.34
CA PHE A 234 -22.15 -0.36 -4.50
C PHE A 234 -20.96 -1.27 -4.15
N LEU A 235 -20.24 -0.98 -3.04
CA LEU A 235 -19.09 -1.75 -2.62
C LEU A 235 -19.46 -3.19 -2.24
N VAL A 236 -20.59 -3.39 -1.55
CA VAL A 236 -21.15 -4.72 -1.22
C VAL A 236 -21.52 -5.48 -2.49
N LEU A 237 -22.29 -4.85 -3.39
CA LEU A 237 -22.73 -5.49 -4.63
C LEU A 237 -21.54 -5.86 -5.52
N ARG A 238 -20.57 -4.95 -5.65
CA ARG A 238 -19.34 -5.19 -6.41
C ARG A 238 -18.52 -6.34 -5.82
N MET A 239 -18.37 -6.39 -4.48
CA MET A 239 -17.65 -7.47 -3.81
C MET A 239 -18.38 -8.80 -3.94
N GLY A 240 -19.70 -8.82 -3.74
CA GLY A 240 -20.54 -9.99 -3.95
C GLY A 240 -20.49 -10.49 -5.40
N ALA A 241 -20.59 -9.57 -6.37
CA ALA A 241 -20.46 -9.88 -7.79
C ALA A 241 -19.09 -10.50 -8.14
N THR A 242 -18.00 -10.00 -7.53
CA THR A 242 -16.65 -10.58 -7.68
C THR A 242 -16.59 -12.03 -7.16
N VAL A 243 -17.19 -12.32 -6.01
CA VAL A 243 -17.24 -13.68 -5.46
C VAL A 243 -18.07 -14.60 -6.33
N LEU A 244 -19.29 -14.17 -6.72
CA LEU A 244 -20.19 -14.95 -7.57
C LEU A 244 -19.62 -15.15 -8.98
N GLY A 245 -18.97 -14.13 -9.54
CA GLY A 245 -18.27 -14.22 -10.83
C GLY A 245 -17.15 -15.24 -10.81
N GLY A 246 -16.34 -15.26 -9.76
CA GLY A 246 -15.29 -16.28 -9.58
C GLY A 246 -15.86 -17.71 -9.53
N ILE A 247 -17.03 -17.90 -8.93
CA ILE A 247 -17.67 -19.22 -8.84
C ILE A 247 -18.38 -19.62 -10.15
N ALA A 248 -19.13 -18.71 -10.74
CA ALA A 248 -20.02 -19.01 -11.86
C ALA A 248 -19.34 -18.86 -13.24
N VAL A 249 -18.49 -17.87 -13.41
CA VAL A 249 -17.88 -17.52 -14.71
C VAL A 249 -16.58 -18.29 -14.95
N THR A 250 -15.77 -18.54 -13.92
CA THR A 250 -14.50 -19.27 -14.09
C THR A 250 -14.67 -20.64 -14.75
N PRO A 251 -15.59 -21.53 -14.34
CA PRO A 251 -15.77 -22.83 -14.99
C PRO A 251 -16.24 -22.73 -16.44
N LEU A 252 -16.92 -21.64 -16.78
CA LEU A 252 -17.33 -21.38 -18.16
C LEU A 252 -16.13 -20.96 -19.02
N LEU A 253 -15.26 -20.11 -18.48
CA LEU A 253 -14.05 -19.64 -19.16
C LEU A 253 -13.00 -20.75 -19.32
N ASP A 254 -12.92 -21.71 -18.41
CA ASP A 254 -11.98 -22.84 -18.46
C ASP A 254 -12.26 -23.77 -19.67
N ARG A 255 -13.44 -23.69 -20.28
CA ARG A 255 -13.77 -24.41 -21.51
C ARG A 255 -13.12 -23.81 -22.76
N PHE A 256 -12.63 -22.58 -22.67
CA PHE A 256 -11.97 -21.89 -23.78
C PHE A 256 -10.47 -21.86 -23.59
N ALA A 257 -9.74 -21.68 -24.71
CA ALA A 257 -8.32 -21.36 -24.63
C ALA A 257 -8.12 -20.08 -23.79
N ARG A 258 -7.26 -20.15 -22.78
CA ARG A 258 -7.11 -19.10 -21.75
C ARG A 258 -6.95 -17.67 -22.32
N PHE A 259 -6.13 -17.52 -23.37
CA PHE A 259 -5.97 -16.21 -24.02
C PHE A 259 -7.21 -15.74 -24.77
N ARG A 260 -7.98 -16.65 -25.37
CA ARG A 260 -9.28 -16.29 -26.00
C ARG A 260 -10.28 -15.86 -24.95
N ALA A 261 -10.31 -16.52 -23.79
CA ALA A 261 -11.15 -16.15 -22.67
C ALA A 261 -10.79 -14.73 -22.15
N LEU A 262 -9.50 -14.45 -21.95
CA LEU A 262 -9.03 -13.11 -21.54
C LEU A 262 -9.43 -12.05 -22.57
N TRP A 263 -9.16 -12.29 -23.85
CA TRP A 263 -9.51 -11.36 -24.92
C TRP A 263 -11.02 -11.07 -24.98
N PHE A 264 -11.84 -12.11 -24.95
CA PHE A 264 -13.29 -11.98 -25.03
C PHE A 264 -13.88 -11.23 -23.83
N VAL A 265 -13.42 -11.55 -22.64
CA VAL A 265 -13.87 -10.89 -21.41
C VAL A 265 -13.52 -9.41 -21.41
N GLU A 266 -12.32 -9.02 -21.84
CA GLU A 266 -11.94 -7.60 -21.89
C GLU A 266 -12.78 -6.85 -22.94
N LEU A 267 -13.11 -7.46 -24.08
CA LEU A 267 -14.04 -6.86 -25.06
C LEU A 267 -15.44 -6.67 -24.46
N LEU A 268 -15.95 -7.70 -23.79
CA LEU A 268 -17.27 -7.64 -23.16
C LEU A 268 -17.32 -6.55 -22.08
N ARG A 269 -16.28 -6.44 -21.26
CA ARG A 269 -16.14 -5.41 -20.24
C ARG A 269 -16.07 -4.01 -20.86
N GLY A 270 -15.26 -3.84 -21.92
CA GLY A 270 -15.16 -2.59 -22.65
C GLY A 270 -16.51 -2.16 -23.23
N GLY A 271 -17.26 -3.08 -23.86
CA GLY A 271 -18.61 -2.84 -24.36
C GLY A 271 -19.62 -2.49 -23.25
N LEU A 272 -19.57 -3.20 -22.12
CA LEU A 272 -20.42 -2.94 -20.96
C LEU A 272 -20.14 -1.56 -20.35
N THR A 273 -18.87 -1.20 -20.17
CA THR A 273 -18.49 0.12 -19.65
C THR A 273 -18.87 1.23 -20.64
N LEU A 274 -18.73 1.00 -21.95
CA LEU A 274 -19.16 1.95 -22.96
C LEU A 274 -20.67 2.20 -22.91
N ALA A 275 -21.47 1.12 -22.76
CA ALA A 275 -22.92 1.22 -22.58
C ALA A 275 -23.30 1.91 -21.25
N THR A 276 -22.44 1.90 -20.25
CA THR A 276 -22.67 2.57 -18.96
C THR A 276 -22.53 4.10 -19.04
N ILE A 277 -21.80 4.64 -20.03
CA ILE A 277 -21.58 6.09 -20.17
C ILE A 277 -22.88 6.89 -20.32
N PRO A 278 -23.80 6.59 -21.26
CA PRO A 278 -25.06 7.31 -21.36
C PRO A 278 -25.95 7.11 -20.13
N ILE A 279 -25.89 5.94 -19.50
CA ILE A 279 -26.64 5.64 -18.28
C ILE A 279 -26.17 6.53 -17.11
N ALA A 280 -24.86 6.74 -16.98
CA ALA A 280 -24.29 7.64 -16.00
C ALA A 280 -24.63 9.11 -16.28
N ALA A 281 -24.62 9.52 -17.57
CA ALA A 281 -24.99 10.87 -17.98
C ALA A 281 -26.46 11.21 -17.69
N LEU A 282 -27.36 10.20 -17.66
CA LEU A 282 -28.77 10.31 -17.28
C LEU A 282 -29.01 10.25 -15.77
N GLY A 283 -27.96 10.11 -14.94
CA GLY A 283 -28.08 10.00 -13.49
C GLY A 283 -28.72 8.71 -12.99
N LEU A 284 -28.73 7.65 -13.80
CA LEU A 284 -29.35 6.35 -13.46
C LEU A 284 -28.41 5.51 -12.57
N HIS A 285 -28.20 5.95 -11.33
CA HIS A 285 -27.20 5.43 -10.37
C HIS A 285 -27.26 3.92 -10.20
N TYR A 286 -28.45 3.33 -10.02
CA TYR A 286 -28.61 1.88 -9.78
C TYR A 286 -28.15 1.03 -10.96
N TRP A 287 -28.38 1.52 -12.20
CA TRP A 287 -27.94 0.82 -13.40
C TRP A 287 -26.41 0.90 -13.58
N VAL A 288 -25.81 2.04 -13.24
CA VAL A 288 -24.34 2.18 -13.22
C VAL A 288 -23.73 1.21 -12.18
N ILE A 289 -24.29 1.15 -10.97
CA ILE A 289 -23.88 0.21 -9.91
C ILE A 289 -23.95 -1.24 -10.43
N GLY A 290 -25.06 -1.62 -11.08
CA GLY A 290 -25.24 -2.96 -11.64
C GLY A 290 -24.21 -3.28 -12.73
N ALA A 291 -24.03 -2.40 -13.71
CA ALA A 291 -23.12 -2.60 -14.81
C ALA A 291 -21.67 -2.70 -14.39
N VAL A 292 -21.19 -1.81 -13.49
CA VAL A 292 -19.82 -1.83 -12.97
C VAL A 292 -19.58 -3.06 -12.08
N SER A 293 -20.58 -3.49 -11.31
CA SER A 293 -20.49 -4.73 -10.53
C SER A 293 -20.45 -5.98 -11.42
N LEU A 294 -21.19 -6.01 -12.52
CA LEU A 294 -21.11 -7.08 -13.51
C LEU A 294 -19.74 -7.11 -14.19
N SER A 295 -19.17 -5.95 -14.55
CA SER A 295 -17.80 -5.87 -15.06
C SER A 295 -16.78 -6.44 -14.06
N ALA A 296 -16.96 -6.17 -12.77
CA ALA A 296 -16.10 -6.74 -11.72
C ALA A 296 -16.26 -8.27 -11.57
N ALA A 297 -17.47 -8.81 -11.73
CA ALA A 297 -17.71 -10.24 -11.78
C ALA A 297 -16.96 -10.94 -12.92
N LEU A 298 -16.97 -10.33 -14.12
CA LEU A 298 -16.23 -10.82 -15.27
C LEU A 298 -14.71 -10.76 -15.03
N SER A 299 -14.20 -9.67 -14.43
CA SER A 299 -12.78 -9.51 -14.09
C SER A 299 -12.29 -10.60 -13.13
N SER A 300 -13.10 -10.98 -12.14
CA SER A 300 -12.70 -11.96 -11.12
C SER A 300 -12.41 -13.35 -11.68
N ALA A 301 -13.07 -13.72 -12.78
CA ALA A 301 -12.85 -15.00 -13.45
C ALA A 301 -11.55 -15.03 -14.28
N THR A 302 -11.04 -13.86 -14.68
CA THR A 302 -9.81 -13.77 -15.49
C THR A 302 -8.52 -13.77 -14.66
N ASP A 303 -8.58 -13.42 -13.37
CA ASP A 303 -7.39 -13.37 -12.50
C ASP A 303 -6.72 -14.75 -12.32
N PRO A 304 -7.45 -15.85 -11.98
CA PRO A 304 -6.86 -17.19 -11.92
C PRO A 304 -6.32 -17.66 -13.26
N SER A 305 -7.04 -17.39 -14.35
CA SER A 305 -6.61 -17.76 -15.71
C SER A 305 -5.30 -17.07 -16.12
N ALA A 306 -5.11 -15.80 -15.77
CA ALA A 306 -3.88 -15.08 -16.05
C ALA A 306 -2.70 -15.58 -15.19
N GLN A 307 -2.93 -15.90 -13.92
CA GLN A 307 -1.89 -16.43 -13.03
C GLN A 307 -1.43 -17.81 -13.46
N SER A 308 -2.36 -18.69 -13.91
CA SER A 308 -2.02 -20.03 -14.37
C SER A 308 -1.24 -20.06 -15.68
N LEU A 309 -1.26 -18.97 -16.48
CA LEU A 309 -0.43 -18.84 -17.68
C LEU A 309 1.04 -18.54 -17.38
N ILE A 310 1.38 -17.99 -16.23
CA ILE A 310 2.76 -17.59 -15.91
C ILE A 310 3.74 -18.78 -15.99
N PRO A 311 3.47 -19.93 -15.34
CA PRO A 311 4.35 -21.09 -15.45
C PRO A 311 4.37 -21.74 -16.85
N GLU A 312 3.36 -21.52 -17.68
CA GLU A 312 3.35 -22.01 -19.06
C GLU A 312 4.19 -21.13 -20.01
N LEU A 313 4.32 -19.84 -19.69
CA LEU A 313 5.03 -18.85 -20.51
C LEU A 313 6.49 -18.66 -20.14
N LEU A 314 6.92 -19.15 -18.98
CA LEU A 314 8.26 -18.94 -18.44
C LEU A 314 8.92 -20.26 -18.08
N PRO A 315 10.24 -20.38 -18.27
CA PRO A 315 11.01 -21.49 -17.69
C PRO A 315 10.83 -21.53 -16.17
N GLU A 316 10.82 -22.74 -15.58
CA GLU A 316 10.58 -22.97 -14.14
C GLU A 316 11.42 -22.05 -13.23
N ARG A 317 12.71 -21.87 -13.55
CA ARG A 317 13.65 -20.98 -12.84
C ARG A 317 13.23 -19.50 -12.80
N LEU A 318 12.35 -19.05 -13.71
CA LEU A 318 11.89 -17.66 -13.84
C LEU A 318 10.44 -17.47 -13.36
N VAL A 319 9.68 -18.53 -13.06
CA VAL A 319 8.29 -18.44 -12.61
C VAL A 319 8.14 -17.57 -11.36
N HIS A 320 9.02 -17.75 -10.37
CA HIS A 320 9.01 -16.91 -9.17
C HIS A 320 9.23 -15.43 -9.50
N SER A 321 10.17 -15.11 -10.39
CA SER A 321 10.41 -13.74 -10.86
C SER A 321 9.21 -13.20 -11.64
N GLY A 322 8.55 -14.05 -12.44
CA GLY A 322 7.33 -13.72 -13.17
C GLY A 322 6.16 -13.33 -12.25
N ASN A 323 5.93 -14.13 -11.23
CA ASN A 323 4.91 -13.82 -10.21
C ASN A 323 5.21 -12.51 -9.48
N ALA A 324 6.47 -12.24 -9.12
CA ALA A 324 6.88 -10.99 -8.50
C ALA A 324 6.64 -9.78 -9.42
N VAL A 325 7.01 -9.87 -10.69
CA VAL A 325 6.77 -8.80 -11.69
C VAL A 325 5.27 -8.55 -11.85
N HIS A 326 4.46 -9.61 -11.94
CA HIS A 326 3.00 -9.50 -12.06
C HIS A 326 2.37 -8.84 -10.82
N GLY A 327 2.79 -9.23 -9.61
CA GLY A 327 2.31 -8.66 -8.35
C GLY A 327 2.65 -7.17 -8.23
N VAL A 328 3.91 -6.80 -8.46
CA VAL A 328 4.36 -5.40 -8.43
C VAL A 328 3.59 -4.55 -9.46
N ALA A 329 3.44 -5.05 -10.70
CA ALA A 329 2.69 -4.33 -11.72
C ALA A 329 1.22 -4.11 -11.32
N ARG A 330 0.56 -5.13 -10.75
CA ARG A 330 -0.81 -5.04 -10.22
C ARG A 330 -0.94 -3.93 -9.17
N ASN A 331 -0.03 -3.88 -8.21
CA ASN A 331 -0.07 -2.95 -7.09
C ASN A 331 0.25 -1.51 -7.52
N ILE A 332 1.21 -1.33 -8.44
CA ILE A 332 1.45 -0.01 -9.05
C ILE A 332 0.18 0.51 -9.74
N MET A 333 -0.56 -0.36 -10.44
CA MET A 333 -1.80 0.05 -11.12
C MET A 333 -2.96 0.31 -10.17
N MET A 334 -2.99 -0.35 -9.01
CA MET A 334 -3.92 0.01 -7.95
C MET A 334 -3.70 1.46 -7.51
N VAL A 335 -2.46 1.83 -7.20
CA VAL A 335 -2.10 3.20 -6.80
C VAL A 335 -2.41 4.20 -7.91
N ALA A 336 -1.93 3.95 -9.11
CA ALA A 336 -2.11 4.83 -10.26
C ALA A 336 -3.59 4.97 -10.63
N GLY A 337 -4.35 3.86 -10.62
CA GLY A 337 -5.77 3.84 -10.96
C GLY A 337 -6.64 4.56 -9.93
N THR A 338 -6.41 4.36 -8.64
CA THR A 338 -7.17 5.06 -7.59
C THR A 338 -6.93 6.57 -7.63
N PHE A 339 -5.67 6.99 -7.79
CA PHE A 339 -5.31 8.39 -7.93
C PHE A 339 -5.91 9.00 -9.21
N ALA A 340 -5.74 8.31 -10.35
CA ALA A 340 -6.28 8.76 -11.64
C ALA A 340 -7.81 8.81 -11.65
N GLY A 341 -8.50 7.90 -10.95
CA GLY A 341 -9.96 7.87 -10.84
C GLY A 341 -10.52 9.08 -10.13
N GLY A 342 -9.95 9.46 -8.98
CA GLY A 342 -10.32 10.67 -8.26
C GLY A 342 -10.10 11.93 -9.10
N LEU A 343 -8.92 12.04 -9.73
CA LEU A 343 -8.57 13.16 -10.61
C LEU A 343 -9.46 13.22 -11.86
N ALA A 344 -9.73 12.08 -12.49
CA ALA A 344 -10.56 12.03 -13.70
C ALA A 344 -11.99 12.51 -13.43
N VAL A 345 -12.60 12.09 -12.30
CA VAL A 345 -13.95 12.54 -11.96
C VAL A 345 -13.95 14.03 -11.63
N SER A 346 -13.00 14.51 -10.82
CA SER A 346 -12.95 15.91 -10.41
C SER A 346 -12.73 16.89 -11.56
N GLN A 347 -11.91 16.52 -12.55
CA GLN A 347 -11.51 17.40 -13.65
C GLN A 347 -12.33 17.16 -14.94
N LEU A 348 -12.75 15.93 -15.19
CA LEU A 348 -13.33 15.54 -16.46
C LEU A 348 -14.80 15.07 -16.35
N GLY A 349 -15.25 14.74 -15.14
CA GLY A 349 -16.55 14.13 -14.87
C GLY A 349 -16.59 12.62 -15.15
N ILE A 350 -17.67 11.97 -14.67
CA ILE A 350 -17.82 10.50 -14.70
C ILE A 350 -17.79 9.90 -16.12
N SER A 351 -18.45 10.55 -17.10
CA SER A 351 -18.52 10.02 -18.47
C SER A 351 -17.15 9.91 -19.14
N LYS A 352 -16.28 10.90 -18.95
CA LYS A 352 -14.92 10.86 -19.50
C LYS A 352 -14.01 9.90 -18.71
N ALA A 353 -14.21 9.79 -17.40
CA ALA A 353 -13.50 8.80 -16.59
C ALA A 353 -13.83 7.37 -17.06
N LEU A 354 -15.10 7.06 -17.31
CA LEU A 354 -15.52 5.77 -17.88
C LEU A 354 -14.97 5.55 -19.30
N LEU A 355 -14.87 6.60 -20.12
CA LEU A 355 -14.29 6.49 -21.47
C LEU A 355 -12.80 6.12 -21.43
N ILE A 356 -12.05 6.64 -20.46
CA ILE A 356 -10.65 6.23 -20.23
C ILE A 356 -10.60 4.73 -19.88
N ASP A 357 -11.49 4.24 -19.04
CA ASP A 357 -11.57 2.82 -18.69
C ASP A 357 -11.92 1.95 -19.91
N VAL A 358 -12.88 2.36 -20.75
CA VAL A 358 -13.18 1.70 -22.02
C VAL A 358 -11.91 1.53 -22.87
N ALA A 359 -11.10 2.58 -22.97
CA ALA A 359 -9.85 2.53 -23.72
C ALA A 359 -8.86 1.52 -23.09
N THR A 360 -8.81 1.40 -21.76
CA THR A 360 -7.94 0.40 -21.09
C THR A 360 -8.36 -1.03 -21.41
N PHE A 361 -9.67 -1.34 -21.42
CA PHE A 361 -10.17 -2.67 -21.76
C PHE A 361 -9.91 -3.06 -23.21
N PHE A 362 -10.16 -2.15 -24.16
CA PHE A 362 -9.88 -2.42 -25.56
C PHE A 362 -8.39 -2.57 -25.85
N LEU A 363 -7.53 -1.79 -25.16
CA LEU A 363 -6.08 -1.93 -25.27
C LEU A 363 -5.62 -3.28 -24.68
N ALA A 364 -6.16 -3.70 -23.54
CA ALA A 364 -5.87 -5.02 -22.96
C ALA A 364 -6.32 -6.14 -23.91
N ALA A 365 -7.53 -6.05 -24.49
CA ALA A 365 -8.01 -7.00 -25.48
C ALA A 365 -7.09 -7.08 -26.70
N LEU A 366 -6.62 -5.93 -27.23
CA LEU A 366 -5.68 -5.90 -28.35
C LEU A 366 -4.37 -6.63 -28.02
N LEU A 367 -3.84 -6.46 -26.81
CA LEU A 367 -2.63 -7.16 -26.35
C LEU A 367 -2.84 -8.69 -26.27
N TYR A 368 -4.05 -9.15 -25.94
CA TYR A 368 -4.35 -10.60 -25.86
C TYR A 368 -4.68 -11.23 -27.21
N ARG A 369 -5.13 -10.47 -28.18
CA ARG A 369 -5.52 -10.98 -29.51
C ARG A 369 -4.42 -11.81 -30.18
N SER A 370 -3.16 -11.43 -29.98
CA SER A 370 -2.00 -12.10 -30.60
C SER A 370 -1.72 -13.52 -30.10
N PHE A 371 -2.44 -14.01 -29.07
CA PHE A 371 -2.26 -15.32 -28.45
C PHE A 371 -3.49 -16.24 -28.54
N ALA A 372 -4.48 -15.87 -29.35
CA ALA A 372 -5.77 -16.57 -29.41
C ALA A 372 -5.71 -18.06 -29.87
N SER A 373 -4.53 -18.57 -30.22
CA SER A 373 -4.33 -19.91 -30.78
C SER A 373 -3.79 -20.98 -29.80
N THR A 374 -3.64 -20.65 -28.51
CA THR A 374 -3.13 -21.61 -27.51
C THR A 374 -4.22 -22.65 -27.15
N PRO A 375 -3.93 -23.95 -27.11
CA PRO A 375 -4.92 -24.97 -26.79
C PRO A 375 -5.44 -24.83 -25.33
N PRO A 376 -6.67 -25.31 -25.03
CA PRO A 376 -7.20 -25.31 -23.69
C PRO A 376 -6.37 -26.18 -22.75
N PRO A 377 -6.29 -25.84 -21.44
CA PRO A 377 -5.57 -26.66 -20.48
C PRO A 377 -6.26 -28.01 -20.28
N THR A 378 -5.47 -29.04 -20.08
CA THR A 378 -5.97 -30.31 -19.56
C THR A 378 -6.17 -30.15 -18.05
N CYS A 379 -7.42 -30.09 -17.59
CA CYS A 379 -7.74 -30.05 -16.16
C CYS A 379 -7.62 -31.44 -15.56
N ASP A 380 -6.58 -31.69 -14.77
CA ASP A 380 -6.59 -32.79 -13.80
C ASP A 380 -7.52 -32.41 -12.63
N ALA A 381 -8.69 -33.08 -12.59
CA ALA A 381 -9.78 -32.78 -11.63
C ALA A 381 -9.51 -33.30 -10.19
N SER A 382 -8.29 -33.70 -9.84
CA SER A 382 -7.96 -34.30 -8.54
C SER A 382 -7.45 -33.33 -7.49
N GLY A 383 -8.18 -32.21 -7.27
CA GLY A 383 -7.89 -31.30 -6.17
C GLY A 383 -8.32 -31.89 -4.80
N PRO A 384 -7.72 -31.43 -3.68
CA PRO A 384 -8.11 -31.84 -2.33
C PRO A 384 -9.57 -31.49 -2.03
N SER A 385 -10.25 -32.38 -1.28
CA SER A 385 -11.63 -32.14 -0.85
C SER A 385 -11.71 -30.85 -0.01
N ARG A 386 -12.80 -30.09 -0.17
CA ARG A 386 -13.07 -28.88 0.66
C ARG A 386 -13.05 -29.19 2.15
N LEU A 387 -13.47 -30.39 2.55
CA LEU A 387 -13.46 -30.84 3.95
C LEU A 387 -12.04 -31.07 4.46
N ASP A 388 -11.12 -31.56 3.64
CA ASP A 388 -9.73 -31.77 4.04
C ASP A 388 -9.01 -30.42 4.24
N VAL A 389 -9.33 -29.44 3.40
CA VAL A 389 -8.83 -28.06 3.55
C VAL A 389 -9.35 -27.44 4.85
N LEU A 390 -10.64 -27.54 5.15
CA LEU A 390 -11.25 -27.04 6.38
C LEU A 390 -10.65 -27.69 7.63
N ARG A 391 -10.45 -29.01 7.61
CA ARG A 391 -9.83 -29.75 8.71
C ARG A 391 -8.37 -29.35 8.92
N ALA A 392 -7.63 -29.14 7.84
CA ALA A 392 -6.24 -28.72 7.91
C ALA A 392 -6.10 -27.30 8.49
N LEU A 393 -6.95 -26.34 8.05
CA LEU A 393 -7.00 -24.99 8.60
C LEU A 393 -7.36 -25.01 10.09
N GLY A 394 -8.39 -25.78 10.48
CA GLY A 394 -8.82 -25.88 11.88
C GLY A 394 -7.78 -26.51 12.82
N ARG A 395 -6.93 -27.40 12.31
CA ARG A 395 -5.84 -28.02 13.09
C ARG A 395 -4.65 -27.10 13.31
N GLN A 396 -4.41 -26.13 12.42
CA GLN A 396 -3.29 -25.19 12.47
C GLN A 396 -3.71 -23.89 13.18
N ARG A 397 -3.58 -23.85 14.50
CA ARG A 397 -4.01 -22.70 15.33
C ARG A 397 -3.45 -21.36 14.88
N ILE A 398 -2.19 -21.30 14.43
CA ILE A 398 -1.56 -20.07 13.94
C ILE A 398 -2.24 -19.60 12.65
N VAL A 399 -2.49 -20.51 11.72
CA VAL A 399 -3.17 -20.19 10.44
C VAL A 399 -4.59 -19.73 10.68
N LEU A 400 -5.32 -20.41 11.57
CA LEU A 400 -6.69 -20.02 11.97
C LEU A 400 -6.68 -18.65 12.64
N GLY A 401 -5.80 -18.42 13.60
CA GLY A 401 -5.70 -17.14 14.31
C GLY A 401 -5.33 -15.99 13.40
N LEU A 402 -4.42 -16.19 12.45
CA LEU A 402 -4.09 -15.21 11.42
C LEU A 402 -5.31 -14.94 10.51
N THR A 403 -6.01 -15.98 10.05
CA THR A 403 -7.20 -15.81 9.21
C THR A 403 -8.28 -15.00 9.93
N VAL A 404 -8.55 -15.28 11.21
CA VAL A 404 -9.51 -14.52 12.03
C VAL A 404 -9.03 -13.08 12.21
N SER A 405 -7.76 -12.86 12.54
CA SER A 405 -7.18 -11.54 12.72
C SER A 405 -7.29 -10.69 11.44
N PHE A 406 -6.91 -11.26 10.30
CA PHE A 406 -7.06 -10.59 9.00
C PHE A 406 -8.52 -10.31 8.65
N THR A 407 -9.45 -11.22 9.00
CA THR A 407 -10.89 -10.98 8.77
C THR A 407 -11.38 -9.78 9.56
N VAL A 408 -10.98 -9.64 10.83
CA VAL A 408 -11.34 -8.48 11.66
C VAL A 408 -10.75 -7.20 11.07
N VAL A 409 -9.48 -7.22 10.65
CA VAL A 409 -8.82 -6.04 10.06
C VAL A 409 -9.42 -5.69 8.70
N THR A 410 -9.73 -6.67 7.84
CA THR A 410 -10.40 -6.38 6.56
C THR A 410 -11.81 -5.82 6.74
N THR A 411 -12.51 -6.21 7.81
CA THR A 411 -13.78 -5.57 8.21
C THR A 411 -13.54 -4.10 8.58
N ALA A 412 -12.52 -3.79 9.37
CA ALA A 412 -12.13 -2.42 9.71
C ALA A 412 -11.77 -1.59 8.47
N MET A 413 -10.99 -2.16 7.56
CA MET A 413 -10.60 -1.50 6.30
C MET A 413 -11.81 -1.24 5.40
N ALA A 414 -12.83 -2.10 5.41
CA ALA A 414 -14.07 -1.88 4.67
C ALA A 414 -14.87 -0.71 5.27
N ILE A 415 -14.98 -0.63 6.60
CA ILE A 415 -15.60 0.52 7.27
C ILE A 415 -14.83 1.80 6.93
N LEU A 416 -13.51 1.81 7.05
CA LEU A 416 -12.67 2.94 6.66
C LEU A 416 -12.95 3.36 5.21
N ASN A 417 -12.86 2.44 4.25
CA ASN A 417 -13.06 2.74 2.82
C ASN A 417 -14.44 3.35 2.53
N ALA A 418 -15.50 2.85 3.17
CA ALA A 418 -16.85 3.38 3.01
C ALA A 418 -17.01 4.77 3.67
N SER A 419 -16.22 5.05 4.70
CA SER A 419 -16.30 6.30 5.47
C SER A 419 -15.44 7.43 4.86
N LEU A 420 -14.39 7.10 4.11
CA LEU A 420 -13.46 8.10 3.56
C LEU A 420 -14.12 9.19 2.71
N PRO A 421 -15.12 8.93 1.83
CA PRO A 421 -15.78 10.01 1.09
C PRO A 421 -16.45 11.03 2.01
N ALA A 422 -17.18 10.55 3.04
CA ALA A 422 -17.82 11.40 4.02
C ALA A 422 -16.80 12.15 4.89
N PHE A 423 -15.71 11.49 5.26
CA PHE A 423 -14.62 12.09 6.02
C PHE A 423 -13.95 13.23 5.24
N PHE A 424 -13.62 13.04 3.96
CA PHE A 424 -13.03 14.09 3.14
C PHE A 424 -14.02 15.21 2.81
N ASP A 425 -15.31 14.91 2.69
CA ASP A 425 -16.36 15.94 2.58
C ASP A 425 -16.41 16.82 3.84
N HIS A 426 -16.28 16.19 5.03
CA HIS A 426 -16.19 16.91 6.30
C HIS A 426 -14.92 17.80 6.39
N LEU A 427 -13.82 17.37 5.79
CA LEU A 427 -12.60 18.18 5.62
C LEU A 427 -12.70 19.25 4.52
N GLY A 428 -13.86 19.39 3.87
CA GLY A 428 -14.17 20.43 2.89
C GLY A 428 -13.82 20.09 1.44
N ASP A 429 -13.34 18.88 1.14
CA ASP A 429 -13.04 18.46 -0.25
C ASP A 429 -13.27 16.96 -0.46
N VAL A 430 -14.45 16.60 -0.94
CA VAL A 430 -14.80 15.21 -1.27
C VAL A 430 -13.92 14.61 -2.40
N HIS A 431 -13.38 15.45 -3.30
CA HIS A 431 -12.48 15.00 -4.37
C HIS A 431 -11.14 14.48 -3.83
N ALA A 432 -10.77 14.90 -2.62
CA ALA A 432 -9.59 14.44 -1.90
C ALA A 432 -9.61 12.94 -1.56
N TYR A 433 -10.77 12.28 -1.61
CA TYR A 433 -10.91 10.83 -1.43
C TYR A 433 -9.99 10.01 -2.35
N GLY A 434 -9.94 10.36 -3.64
CA GLY A 434 -9.07 9.67 -4.61
C GLY A 434 -7.58 9.77 -4.25
N TYR A 435 -7.15 10.94 -3.77
CA TYR A 435 -5.78 11.13 -3.28
C TYR A 435 -5.51 10.35 -2.00
N GLY A 436 -6.50 10.25 -1.11
CA GLY A 436 -6.44 9.42 0.09
C GLY A 436 -6.22 7.95 -0.22
N LEU A 437 -6.99 7.37 -1.15
CA LEU A 437 -6.80 6.01 -1.62
C LEU A 437 -5.45 5.83 -2.33
N GLY A 438 -4.99 6.82 -3.10
CA GLY A 438 -3.66 6.84 -3.69
C GLY A 438 -2.56 6.78 -2.63
N ALA A 439 -2.71 7.50 -1.52
CA ALA A 439 -1.79 7.47 -0.40
C ALA A 439 -1.74 6.08 0.26
N ILE A 440 -2.90 5.43 0.51
CA ILE A 440 -2.96 4.04 1.02
C ILE A 440 -2.20 3.11 0.07
N GLY A 441 -2.48 3.19 -1.23
CA GLY A 441 -1.84 2.33 -2.21
C GLY A 441 -0.33 2.55 -2.32
N ALA A 442 0.14 3.79 -2.28
CA ALA A 442 1.58 4.11 -2.25
C ALA A 442 2.25 3.55 -0.98
N GLY A 443 1.58 3.67 0.17
CA GLY A 443 2.00 3.05 1.41
C GLY A 443 2.11 1.53 1.28
N LEU A 444 1.09 0.86 0.73
CA LEU A 444 1.04 -0.58 0.54
C LEU A 444 2.25 -1.08 -0.28
N LEU A 445 2.58 -0.41 -1.39
CA LEU A 445 3.79 -0.72 -2.17
C LEU A 445 5.07 -0.60 -1.35
N CYS A 446 5.17 0.45 -0.53
CA CYS A 446 6.31 0.63 0.36
C CYS A 446 6.38 -0.49 1.40
N GLY A 447 5.25 -0.86 2.01
CA GLY A 447 5.15 -1.93 2.99
C GLY A 447 5.52 -3.31 2.42
N GLU A 448 5.03 -3.65 1.23
CA GLU A 448 5.41 -4.88 0.53
C GLU A 448 6.91 -4.92 0.21
N ALA A 449 7.48 -3.81 -0.26
CA ALA A 449 8.90 -3.72 -0.51
C ALA A 449 9.74 -3.92 0.76
N LEU A 450 9.30 -3.36 1.88
CA LEU A 450 9.93 -3.50 3.19
C LEU A 450 9.79 -4.93 3.74
N SER A 451 8.64 -5.57 3.57
CA SER A 451 8.36 -6.92 4.07
C SER A 451 9.26 -7.98 3.44
N SER A 452 9.71 -7.76 2.19
CA SER A 452 10.67 -8.64 1.52
C SER A 452 11.96 -8.83 2.30
N CYS A 453 12.21 -7.99 3.29
CA CYS A 453 13.35 -7.99 4.18
C CYS A 453 13.12 -8.83 5.46
N VAL A 454 11.89 -9.22 5.77
CA VAL A 454 11.54 -9.99 6.98
C VAL A 454 11.79 -11.47 6.72
N ARG A 455 12.95 -11.99 7.17
CA ARG A 455 13.36 -13.39 6.90
C ARG A 455 13.23 -14.35 8.09
N ARG A 456 13.13 -13.85 9.32
CA ARG A 456 13.05 -14.70 10.51
C ARG A 456 11.59 -14.93 10.91
N ASP A 457 11.18 -16.18 11.06
CA ASP A 457 9.81 -16.58 11.45
C ASP A 457 9.34 -15.87 12.73
N SER A 458 10.21 -15.72 13.73
CA SER A 458 9.90 -15.00 14.97
C SER A 458 9.66 -13.49 14.77
N VAL A 459 10.35 -12.88 13.81
CA VAL A 459 10.18 -11.47 13.46
C VAL A 459 8.92 -11.31 12.62
N ALA A 460 8.70 -12.18 11.66
CA ALA A 460 7.50 -12.20 10.84
C ALA A 460 6.23 -12.24 11.69
N ARG A 461 6.21 -13.12 12.70
CA ARG A 461 5.09 -13.20 13.64
C ARG A 461 4.83 -11.91 14.41
N ARG A 462 5.86 -11.27 14.94
CA ARG A 462 5.72 -10.00 15.66
C ARG A 462 5.33 -8.84 14.76
N SER A 463 5.83 -8.82 13.53
CA SER A 463 5.55 -7.74 12.58
C SER A 463 4.07 -7.65 12.21
N VAL A 464 3.34 -8.77 12.12
CA VAL A 464 1.88 -8.75 11.86
C VAL A 464 1.11 -8.03 12.96
N ALA A 465 1.34 -8.40 14.22
CA ALA A 465 0.64 -7.77 15.35
C ALA A 465 1.01 -6.28 15.47
N LEU A 466 2.30 -5.94 15.30
CA LEU A 466 2.77 -4.55 15.34
C LEU A 466 2.21 -3.71 14.19
N ALA A 467 2.10 -4.28 12.99
CA ALA A 467 1.54 -3.57 11.86
C ALA A 467 0.03 -3.33 12.02
N PHE A 468 -0.74 -4.29 12.53
CA PHE A 468 -2.14 -4.07 12.86
C PHE A 468 -2.34 -3.05 13.99
N LEU A 469 -1.43 -3.02 14.97
CA LEU A 469 -1.40 -1.96 15.97
C LEU A 469 -1.14 -0.58 15.33
N ALA A 470 -0.19 -0.52 14.38
CA ALA A 470 0.12 0.70 13.63
C ALA A 470 -1.07 1.15 12.75
N CYS A 471 -1.78 0.20 12.10
CA CYS A 471 -3.02 0.50 11.37
C CYS A 471 -4.07 1.14 12.29
N GLY A 472 -4.33 0.52 13.44
CA GLY A 472 -5.29 1.05 14.41
C GLY A 472 -4.89 2.44 14.90
N GLY A 473 -3.62 2.64 15.27
CA GLY A 473 -3.08 3.94 15.68
C GLY A 473 -3.20 5.02 14.60
N ALA A 474 -2.89 4.66 13.34
CA ALA A 474 -3.03 5.57 12.21
C ALA A 474 -4.49 6.00 11.98
N ILE A 475 -5.44 5.07 12.12
CA ILE A 475 -6.88 5.37 11.98
C ILE A 475 -7.37 6.25 13.13
N PHE A 476 -6.91 6.03 14.37
CA PHE A 476 -7.25 6.91 15.50
C PHE A 476 -6.74 8.34 15.30
N VAL A 477 -5.51 8.52 14.79
CA VAL A 477 -5.02 9.86 14.48
C VAL A 477 -5.80 10.47 13.31
N LEU A 478 -6.19 9.64 12.34
CA LEU A 478 -7.02 10.09 11.21
C LEU A 478 -8.38 10.62 11.70
N SER A 479 -9.02 9.97 12.66
CA SER A 479 -10.34 10.37 13.17
C SER A 479 -10.37 11.75 13.84
N ASP A 480 -9.24 12.20 14.38
CA ASP A 480 -9.11 13.51 15.04
C ASP A 480 -8.43 14.57 14.16
N THR A 481 -8.11 14.24 12.89
CA THR A 481 -7.37 15.15 12.03
C THR A 481 -8.28 16.08 11.23
N THR A 482 -7.98 17.37 11.25
CA THR A 482 -8.66 18.42 10.47
C THR A 482 -7.85 18.90 9.27
N ILE A 483 -6.67 18.29 9.04
CA ILE A 483 -5.72 18.70 8.01
C ILE A 483 -5.61 17.60 6.95
N GLN A 484 -6.00 17.89 5.71
CA GLN A 484 -5.95 16.93 4.60
C GLN A 484 -4.56 16.33 4.39
N ALA A 485 -3.50 17.15 4.47
CA ALA A 485 -2.13 16.65 4.30
C ALA A 485 -1.76 15.63 5.38
N THR A 486 -2.19 15.86 6.63
CA THR A 486 -2.01 14.90 7.73
C THR A 486 -2.81 13.61 7.47
N ALA A 487 -4.05 13.75 6.96
CA ALA A 487 -4.85 12.59 6.58
C ALA A 487 -4.13 11.71 5.54
N TYR A 488 -3.55 12.30 4.49
CA TYR A 488 -2.78 11.55 3.49
C TYR A 488 -1.55 10.86 4.10
N LEU A 489 -0.85 11.51 5.03
CA LEU A 489 0.29 10.90 5.72
C LEU A 489 -0.13 9.64 6.50
N PHE A 490 -1.21 9.73 7.29
CA PHE A 490 -1.65 8.60 8.09
C PHE A 490 -2.29 7.50 7.25
N LEU A 491 -2.95 7.83 6.14
CA LEU A 491 -3.42 6.85 5.15
C LEU A 491 -2.24 6.15 4.46
N PHE A 492 -1.16 6.86 4.16
CA PHE A 492 0.07 6.26 3.65
C PHE A 492 0.71 5.30 4.67
N LEU A 493 0.83 5.72 5.94
CA LEU A 493 1.39 4.87 7.00
C LEU A 493 0.53 3.62 7.25
N LEU A 494 -0.79 3.77 7.20
CA LEU A 494 -1.74 2.66 7.26
C LEU A 494 -1.51 1.68 6.10
N GLY A 495 -1.42 2.19 4.86
CA GLY A 495 -1.12 1.35 3.70
C GLY A 495 0.22 0.63 3.83
N ALA A 496 1.27 1.29 4.36
CA ALA A 496 2.58 0.68 4.57
C ALA A 496 2.53 -0.45 5.62
N ALA A 497 1.77 -0.28 6.68
CA ALA A 497 1.54 -1.32 7.67
C ALA A 497 0.77 -2.51 7.06
N ASP A 498 -0.29 -2.23 6.30
CA ASP A 498 -1.12 -3.25 5.65
C ASP A 498 -0.32 -4.06 4.61
N GLY A 499 0.43 -3.41 3.71
CA GLY A 499 1.28 -4.10 2.73
C GLY A 499 2.37 -4.97 3.36
N THR A 500 2.90 -4.57 4.51
CA THR A 500 3.83 -5.40 5.27
C THR A 500 3.15 -6.67 5.79
N THR A 501 1.90 -6.56 6.27
CA THR A 501 1.17 -7.72 6.81
C THR A 501 0.75 -8.71 5.74
N GLU A 502 0.36 -8.25 4.57
CA GLU A 502 -0.11 -9.10 3.46
C GLU A 502 1.00 -10.09 3.04
N VAL A 503 2.22 -9.61 2.79
CA VAL A 503 3.34 -10.48 2.40
C VAL A 503 3.76 -11.43 3.52
N VAL A 504 3.77 -10.95 4.76
CA VAL A 504 4.14 -11.79 5.90
C VAL A 504 3.08 -12.87 6.14
N TYR A 505 1.80 -12.53 6.01
CA TYR A 505 0.70 -13.48 6.09
C TYR A 505 0.86 -14.61 5.06
N ASP A 506 1.06 -14.25 3.80
CA ASP A 506 1.26 -15.22 2.72
C ASP A 506 2.44 -16.15 3.00
N THR A 507 3.55 -15.59 3.47
CA THR A 507 4.76 -16.35 3.82
C THR A 507 4.50 -17.33 4.97
N LEU A 508 3.84 -16.87 6.04
CA LEU A 508 3.53 -17.70 7.19
C LEU A 508 2.51 -18.80 6.85
N PHE A 509 1.57 -18.49 5.96
CA PHE A 509 0.56 -19.41 5.48
C PHE A 509 1.20 -20.52 4.65
N GLN A 510 2.08 -20.17 3.69
CA GLN A 510 2.82 -21.10 2.85
C GLN A 510 3.76 -22.01 3.65
N ALA A 511 4.42 -21.48 4.68
CA ALA A 511 5.36 -22.23 5.50
C ALA A 511 4.70 -23.29 6.42
N ARG A 512 3.38 -23.22 6.64
CA ARG A 512 2.68 -24.09 7.61
C ARG A 512 1.69 -25.06 6.99
N LEU A 513 1.39 -24.93 5.73
CA LEU A 513 0.44 -25.80 5.05
C LEU A 513 1.12 -26.61 3.96
N PRO A 514 0.78 -27.90 3.81
CA PRO A 514 1.28 -28.73 2.72
C PRO A 514 0.94 -28.14 1.36
N HIS A 515 1.86 -28.18 0.40
CA HIS A 515 1.68 -27.64 -0.94
C HIS A 515 0.40 -28.13 -1.63
N ARG A 516 0.02 -29.41 -1.39
CA ARG A 516 -1.16 -30.06 -1.97
C ARG A 516 -2.49 -29.33 -1.63
N ILE A 517 -2.60 -28.74 -0.44
CA ILE A 517 -3.84 -28.08 0.03
C ILE A 517 -3.74 -26.55 0.01
N LEU A 518 -2.58 -26.01 -0.30
CA LEU A 518 -2.27 -24.58 -0.15
C LEU A 518 -3.22 -23.69 -0.95
N GLY A 519 -3.49 -24.04 -2.21
CA GLY A 519 -4.41 -23.29 -3.07
C GLY A 519 -5.84 -23.24 -2.52
N GLY A 520 -6.34 -24.38 -2.04
CA GLY A 520 -7.66 -24.46 -1.41
C GLY A 520 -7.73 -23.68 -0.08
N ALA A 521 -6.66 -23.70 0.70
CA ALA A 521 -6.56 -22.97 1.95
C ALA A 521 -6.57 -21.45 1.75
N PHE A 522 -5.79 -20.94 0.77
CA PHE A 522 -5.83 -19.52 0.38
C PHE A 522 -7.22 -19.11 -0.14
N ALA A 523 -7.85 -19.94 -0.97
CA ALA A 523 -9.19 -19.67 -1.49
C ALA A 523 -10.22 -19.53 -0.36
N LEU A 524 -10.17 -20.45 0.61
CA LEU A 524 -11.08 -20.44 1.76
C LEU A 524 -10.81 -19.27 2.69
N ALA A 525 -9.55 -19.00 3.04
CA ALA A 525 -9.17 -17.86 3.87
C ALA A 525 -9.57 -16.53 3.20
N GLY A 526 -9.32 -16.39 1.89
CA GLY A 526 -9.75 -15.24 1.13
C GLY A 526 -11.27 -15.07 1.05
N ALA A 527 -12.05 -16.17 1.01
CA ALA A 527 -13.51 -16.10 1.07
C ALA A 527 -14.00 -15.58 2.44
N ILE A 528 -13.39 -16.05 3.53
CA ILE A 528 -13.68 -15.59 4.89
C ILE A 528 -13.37 -14.10 5.04
N GLN A 529 -12.21 -13.63 4.56
CA GLN A 529 -11.82 -12.23 4.58
C GLN A 529 -12.77 -11.34 3.78
N ARG A 530 -13.19 -11.78 2.57
CA ARG A 530 -14.20 -11.06 1.76
C ARG A 530 -15.54 -10.98 2.45
N THR A 531 -15.95 -12.01 3.21
CA THR A 531 -17.15 -11.95 4.05
C THR A 531 -17.01 -10.87 5.11
N GLY A 532 -15.85 -10.76 5.77
CA GLY A 532 -15.55 -9.67 6.69
C GLY A 532 -15.67 -8.29 6.02
N MET A 533 -15.12 -8.12 4.82
CA MET A 533 -15.27 -6.87 4.05
C MET A 533 -16.74 -6.54 3.76
N ILE A 534 -17.54 -7.52 3.35
CA ILE A 534 -18.97 -7.31 3.08
C ILE A 534 -19.68 -6.85 4.36
N VAL A 535 -19.41 -7.48 5.51
CA VAL A 535 -19.95 -7.07 6.81
C VAL A 535 -19.55 -5.63 7.12
N GLY A 536 -18.29 -5.27 6.93
CA GLY A 536 -17.79 -3.90 7.15
C GLY A 536 -18.53 -2.87 6.29
N PHE A 537 -18.72 -3.14 5.00
CA PHE A 537 -19.48 -2.26 4.10
C PHE A 537 -20.96 -2.16 4.47
N LEU A 538 -21.59 -3.24 4.96
CA LEU A 538 -22.98 -3.22 5.41
C LEU A 538 -23.18 -2.43 6.71
N VAL A 539 -22.22 -2.48 7.62
CA VAL A 539 -22.29 -1.78 8.91
C VAL A 539 -21.91 -0.31 8.79
N ALA A 540 -21.02 0.05 7.85
CA ALA A 540 -20.52 1.41 7.70
C ALA A 540 -21.59 2.51 7.60
N PRO A 541 -22.71 2.36 6.86
CA PRO A 541 -23.75 3.39 6.81
C PRO A 541 -24.44 3.63 8.16
N ALA A 542 -24.54 2.61 9.00
CA ALA A 542 -25.12 2.76 10.34
C ALA A 542 -24.16 3.53 11.27
N LEU A 543 -22.86 3.26 11.16
CA LEU A 543 -21.82 3.99 11.91
C LEU A 543 -21.71 5.45 11.46
N LEU A 544 -21.81 5.70 10.16
CA LEU A 544 -21.78 7.07 9.60
C LEU A 544 -22.96 7.96 10.03
N ARG A 545 -24.03 7.39 10.59
CA ARG A 545 -25.09 8.16 11.26
C ARG A 545 -24.61 8.79 12.57
N LEU A 546 -23.60 8.22 13.21
CA LEU A 546 -22.97 8.79 14.40
C LEU A 546 -22.02 9.92 14.02
N GLY A 547 -21.34 9.78 12.89
CA GLY A 547 -20.36 10.68 12.32
C GLY A 547 -19.24 9.91 11.60
N PRO A 548 -18.52 10.56 10.66
CA PRO A 548 -17.39 9.93 9.98
C PRO A 548 -16.23 9.65 10.94
N GLU A 549 -16.02 10.48 11.95
CA GLU A 549 -14.97 10.35 12.95
C GLU A 549 -15.21 9.13 13.84
N GLU A 550 -16.45 8.94 14.33
CA GLU A 550 -16.84 7.80 15.14
C GLU A 550 -16.74 6.48 14.37
N ALA A 551 -17.09 6.49 13.09
CA ALA A 551 -16.91 5.32 12.23
C ALA A 551 -15.42 4.94 12.10
N LEU A 552 -14.52 5.93 11.99
CA LEU A 552 -13.08 5.72 11.97
C LEU A 552 -12.57 5.22 13.33
N VAL A 553 -13.04 5.76 14.45
CA VAL A 553 -12.67 5.27 15.79
C VAL A 553 -13.02 3.79 15.95
N ILE A 554 -14.20 3.36 15.50
CA ILE A 554 -14.62 1.96 15.56
C ILE A 554 -13.74 1.09 14.65
N ALA A 555 -13.40 1.57 13.43
CA ALA A 555 -12.48 0.87 12.54
C ALA A 555 -11.09 0.72 13.18
N GLY A 556 -10.57 1.77 13.81
CA GLY A 556 -9.31 1.72 14.54
C GLY A 556 -9.33 0.71 15.69
N ALA A 557 -10.41 0.69 16.48
CA ALA A 557 -10.61 -0.28 17.56
C ALA A 557 -10.63 -1.74 17.05
N LEU A 558 -11.28 -2.00 15.92
CA LEU A 558 -11.26 -3.33 15.28
C LEU A 558 -9.85 -3.73 14.86
N CYS A 559 -9.03 -2.80 14.33
CA CYS A 559 -7.63 -3.10 14.01
C CYS A 559 -6.83 -3.49 15.27
N LEU A 560 -7.07 -2.84 16.42
CA LEU A 560 -6.47 -3.22 17.70
C LEU A 560 -6.92 -4.61 18.16
N VAL A 561 -8.20 -4.94 18.00
CA VAL A 561 -8.70 -6.30 18.26
C VAL A 561 -8.00 -7.31 17.34
N GLY A 562 -7.84 -7.00 16.06
CA GLY A 562 -7.06 -7.81 15.12
C GLY A 562 -5.62 -8.01 15.57
N ALA A 563 -4.96 -6.96 16.05
CA ALA A 563 -3.59 -7.02 16.60
C ALA A 563 -3.51 -7.94 17.83
N LEU A 564 -4.49 -7.87 18.74
CA LEU A 564 -4.55 -8.73 19.94
C LEU A 564 -4.76 -10.19 19.55
N VAL A 565 -5.66 -10.48 18.61
CA VAL A 565 -5.91 -11.84 18.09
C VAL A 565 -4.65 -12.40 17.43
N ALA A 566 -3.97 -11.61 16.58
CA ALA A 566 -2.71 -12.01 15.97
C ALA A 566 -1.64 -12.28 17.04
N GLY A 567 -1.48 -11.38 18.01
CA GLY A 567 -0.54 -11.54 19.12
C GLY A 567 -0.81 -12.83 19.91
N ALA A 568 -2.06 -13.08 20.29
CA ALA A 568 -2.44 -14.28 21.04
C ALA A 568 -2.22 -15.57 20.24
N ALA A 569 -2.47 -15.57 18.93
CA ALA A 569 -2.23 -16.70 18.05
C ALA A 569 -0.73 -17.00 17.88
N LEU A 570 0.11 -15.97 17.89
CA LEU A 570 1.53 -16.05 17.56
C LEU A 570 2.46 -16.21 18.76
N VAL A 571 2.00 -15.87 19.99
CA VAL A 571 2.78 -16.02 21.25
C VAL A 571 2.80 -17.47 21.74
N ARG A 572 1.74 -18.24 21.50
CA ARG A 572 1.70 -19.65 21.93
C ARG A 572 2.65 -20.46 21.07
N ARG A 573 3.77 -20.93 21.65
CA ARG A 573 4.68 -21.88 21.01
C ARG A 573 3.89 -23.12 20.60
N ASP A 574 4.03 -23.53 19.35
CA ASP A 574 3.62 -24.86 18.91
C ASP A 574 4.48 -25.90 19.63
N VAL A 575 3.95 -26.45 20.71
CA VAL A 575 4.60 -27.55 21.46
C VAL A 575 4.70 -28.83 20.59
N ASN A 576 3.99 -28.87 19.47
CA ASN A 576 3.89 -30.05 18.58
C ASN A 576 4.70 -29.95 17.27
N ALA A 577 5.49 -28.89 17.04
CA ALA A 577 6.23 -28.72 15.79
C ALA A 577 7.64 -29.37 15.78
N SER A 578 8.06 -29.99 16.87
CA SER A 578 9.41 -30.58 16.98
C SER A 578 9.49 -32.09 16.76
N GLY A 579 8.44 -32.77 16.29
CA GLY A 579 8.44 -34.22 16.35
C GLY A 579 7.94 -35.05 15.16
N SER A 580 7.42 -34.48 14.06
CA SER A 580 6.73 -35.40 13.12
C SER A 580 6.89 -35.21 11.61
N TYR A 581 7.72 -34.29 11.13
CA TYR A 581 7.86 -34.10 9.66
C TYR A 581 9.25 -34.36 9.08
N LEU A 582 10.23 -34.81 9.89
CA LEU A 582 11.56 -35.24 9.42
C LEU A 582 11.73 -36.77 9.39
N GLU A 583 10.71 -37.56 9.79
CA GLU A 583 10.80 -39.01 9.85
C GLU A 583 9.86 -39.79 8.88
N ALA A 584 9.27 -39.13 7.89
CA ALA A 584 8.41 -39.78 6.90
C ALA A 584 9.00 -39.81 5.49
N GLU A 585 10.31 -39.99 5.37
CA GLU A 585 10.95 -40.55 4.20
C GLU A 585 12.10 -41.41 4.69
N PRO A 586 11.82 -42.70 4.84
CA PRO A 586 12.79 -43.65 4.36
C PRO A 586 12.16 -44.94 3.79
N ALA A 587 12.96 -45.63 3.05
CA ALA A 587 12.80 -47.03 2.67
C ALA A 587 11.83 -47.35 1.52
N LEU A 588 12.18 -46.84 0.35
CA LEU A 588 11.86 -47.55 -0.90
C LEU A 588 12.98 -47.40 -1.94
N ILE A 589 14.24 -47.56 -1.50
CA ILE A 589 15.37 -47.90 -2.41
C ILE A 589 16.31 -48.78 -1.60
N GLU A 590 16.04 -50.09 -1.65
CA GLU A 590 17.02 -51.16 -1.50
C GLU A 590 16.28 -52.50 -1.45
N THR A 591 15.95 -53.03 -2.60
CA THR A 591 15.97 -54.50 -2.86
C THR A 591 15.75 -54.67 -4.35
N GLY A 592 16.81 -54.90 -5.09
CA GLY A 592 16.78 -55.18 -6.51
C GLY A 592 18.16 -55.41 -7.07
N SER A 593 18.96 -56.25 -6.40
CA SER A 593 20.11 -56.91 -7.01
C SER A 593 19.98 -58.41 -6.70
N GLY A 594 19.55 -59.12 -7.70
CA GLY A 594 19.58 -60.59 -7.82
C GLY A 594 19.31 -60.94 -9.26
#